data_4ddc9401b204443dcd700186134e0b8e
#
_entry.id   4ddc9401b204443dcd700186134e0b8e
#
_cell.length_a   1.000
_cell.length_b   1.000
_cell.length_c   1.000
_cell.angle_alpha   90.00
_cell.angle_beta   90.00
_cell.angle_gamma   90.00
#
_symmetry.space_group_name_H-M   'P 1'
#
loop_
_entity.id
_entity.type
_entity.pdbx_description
1 polymer ?
#
loop_
_entity_poly.entity_id
_entity_poly.type
_entity_poly.pdbx_seq_one_letter_code
_entity_poly.pdbx_strand_id
1 'polypeptide(L)'
;EEVVLYANANLRNGSTLEQMNTLMKRMETYLSRFKEIRQFHTSIYSPRRASMQIYFKKEVRNSGFPYTLKANMISKALELGGGSWGIYGLQDQGFSNDVRESAGSYRIRMYGYNYDELYEWAEKLKAKLLTHRRIKEVLINSEFSWWKDDYQEFYFNLNKERMAQEGI
;
A
#
# COMPACT_ATOMS: atom_id res chain seq x y z
N GLU A 1 10.23 25.53 -12.44
CA GLU A 1 9.48 24.34 -12.05
C GLU A 1 9.90 23.91 -10.65
N GLU A 2 8.96 23.59 -9.77
CA GLU A 2 9.28 23.23 -8.38
C GLU A 2 9.65 21.74 -8.33
N VAL A 3 10.82 21.41 -7.83
CA VAL A 3 11.25 20.03 -7.63
C VAL A 3 10.66 19.52 -6.33
N VAL A 4 9.83 18.47 -6.42
CA VAL A 4 9.16 17.86 -5.29
C VAL A 4 9.46 16.36 -5.26
N LEU A 5 9.85 15.85 -4.10
CA LEU A 5 10.01 14.42 -3.87
C LEU A 5 8.78 13.88 -3.13
N TYR A 6 8.23 12.80 -3.63
CA TYR A 6 7.05 12.15 -3.06
C TYR A 6 7.43 10.84 -2.40
N ALA A 7 6.85 10.57 -1.24
CA ALA A 7 6.95 9.28 -0.57
C ALA A 7 5.55 8.80 -0.17
N ASN A 8 5.17 7.63 -0.63
CA ASN A 8 3.95 6.96 -0.24
C ASN A 8 4.26 5.79 0.70
N ALA A 9 3.49 5.66 1.75
CA ALA A 9 3.58 4.53 2.68
C ALA A 9 2.29 3.73 2.65
N ASN A 10 2.41 2.40 2.58
CA ASN A 10 1.28 1.48 2.65
C ASN A 10 1.53 0.45 3.75
N LEU A 11 0.54 0.25 4.62
CA LEU A 11 0.52 -0.79 5.64
C LEU A 11 -0.39 -1.95 5.25
N ARG A 12 -0.24 -3.08 5.93
CA ARG A 12 -1.07 -4.28 5.71
C ARG A 12 -2.50 -4.06 6.20
N ASN A 13 -3.41 -4.89 5.73
CA ASN A 13 -4.76 -4.99 6.27
C ASN A 13 -4.73 -5.26 7.78
N GLY A 14 -5.64 -4.61 8.52
CA GLY A 14 -5.68 -4.71 9.98
C GLY A 14 -4.75 -3.74 10.72
N SER A 15 -3.99 -2.91 10.02
CA SER A 15 -3.20 -1.86 10.65
C SER A 15 -4.09 -0.75 11.21
N THR A 16 -3.62 -0.12 12.28
CA THR A 16 -4.32 1.00 12.93
C THR A 16 -3.81 2.34 12.44
N LEU A 17 -4.62 3.39 12.62
CA LEU A 17 -4.22 4.76 12.32
C LEU A 17 -2.99 5.19 13.15
N GLU A 18 -2.89 4.71 14.39
CA GLU A 18 -1.76 4.98 15.27
C GLU A 18 -0.46 4.35 14.74
N GLN A 19 -0.52 3.13 14.18
CA GLN A 19 0.63 2.49 13.54
C GLN A 19 1.10 3.28 12.32
N MET A 20 0.17 3.75 11.48
CA MET A 20 0.52 4.61 10.35
C MET A 20 1.14 5.93 10.82
N ASN A 21 0.54 6.58 11.81
CA ASN A 21 1.05 7.83 12.37
C ASN A 21 2.47 7.65 12.96
N THR A 22 2.70 6.55 13.66
CA THR A 22 4.03 6.23 14.21
C THR A 22 5.06 6.01 13.11
N LEU A 23 4.69 5.31 12.04
CA LEU A 23 5.57 5.08 10.88
C LEU A 23 5.94 6.41 10.22
N MET A 24 4.94 7.27 9.96
CA MET A 24 5.16 8.57 9.33
C MET A 24 6.00 9.49 10.21
N LYS A 25 5.76 9.55 11.51
CA LYS A 25 6.58 10.32 12.47
C LYS A 25 8.05 9.92 12.47
N ARG A 26 8.36 8.65 12.32
CA ARG A 26 9.75 8.18 12.23
C ARG A 26 10.43 8.72 10.97
N MET A 27 9.74 8.74 9.83
CA MET A 27 10.26 9.33 8.61
C MET A 27 10.39 10.85 8.74
N GLU A 28 9.41 11.53 9.31
CA GLU A 28 9.45 12.98 9.59
C GLU A 28 10.65 13.36 10.48
N THR A 29 10.87 12.62 11.56
CA THR A 29 12.01 12.81 12.46
C THR A 29 13.33 12.63 11.72
N TYR A 30 13.39 11.71 10.77
CA TYR A 30 14.57 11.54 9.94
C TYR A 30 14.77 12.72 9.00
N LEU A 31 13.73 13.16 8.31
CA LEU A 31 13.77 14.27 7.36
C LEU A 31 14.07 15.62 8.02
N SER A 32 13.63 15.83 9.25
CA SER A 32 13.89 17.08 10.01
C SER A 32 15.37 17.36 10.29
N ARG A 33 16.25 16.37 10.07
CA ARG A 33 17.72 16.55 10.22
C ARG A 33 18.35 17.26 9.04
N PHE A 34 17.66 17.33 7.90
CA PHE A 34 18.19 17.93 6.67
C PHE A 34 17.79 19.39 6.55
N LYS A 35 18.75 20.28 6.70
CA LYS A 35 18.56 21.75 6.62
C LYS A 35 18.20 22.23 5.21
N GLU A 36 18.45 21.42 4.20
CA GLU A 36 18.20 21.64 2.77
C GLU A 36 16.71 21.51 2.43
N ILE A 37 15.94 20.82 3.25
CA ILE A 37 14.50 20.72 3.13
C ILE A 37 13.89 22.05 3.58
N ARG A 38 13.03 22.64 2.71
CA ARG A 38 12.27 23.83 3.04
C ARG A 38 11.09 23.47 3.95
N GLN A 39 10.33 22.46 3.54
CA GLN A 39 9.19 21.92 4.27
C GLN A 39 8.87 20.53 3.73
N PHE A 40 8.17 19.76 4.51
CA PHE A 40 7.47 18.55 4.05
C PHE A 40 6.02 18.58 4.53
N HIS A 41 5.16 17.92 3.77
CA HIS A 41 3.73 17.83 4.05
C HIS A 41 3.32 16.37 4.08
N THR A 42 2.80 15.92 5.23
CA THR A 42 2.36 14.53 5.42
C THR A 42 0.83 14.50 5.44
N SER A 43 0.26 13.59 4.65
CA SER A 43 -1.18 13.32 4.60
C SER A 43 -1.43 11.85 4.91
N ILE A 44 -2.19 11.57 5.95
CA ILE A 44 -2.64 10.21 6.30
C ILE A 44 -4.09 10.08 5.84
N TYR A 45 -4.31 9.27 4.79
CA TYR A 45 -5.63 9.09 4.19
C TYR A 45 -6.44 8.00 4.89
N SER A 46 -5.75 6.98 5.39
CA SER A 46 -6.34 5.85 6.08
C SER A 46 -5.30 5.14 6.95
N PRO A 47 -5.69 4.19 7.81
CA PRO A 47 -4.73 3.35 8.54
C PRO A 47 -3.71 2.65 7.66
N ARG A 48 -4.00 2.51 6.37
CA ARG A 48 -3.18 1.77 5.41
C ARG A 48 -2.42 2.64 4.42
N ARG A 49 -2.79 3.91 4.26
CA ARG A 49 -2.22 4.80 3.24
C ARG A 49 -1.87 6.16 3.79
N ALA A 50 -0.65 6.56 3.53
CA ALA A 50 -0.17 7.90 3.77
C ALA A 50 0.72 8.35 2.64
N SER A 51 0.83 9.66 2.44
CA SER A 51 1.77 10.27 1.52
C SER A 51 2.51 11.40 2.18
N MET A 52 3.69 11.68 1.66
CA MET A 52 4.52 12.79 2.06
C MET A 52 5.05 13.51 0.81
N GLN A 53 5.02 14.83 0.84
CA GLN A 53 5.58 15.70 -0.19
C GLN A 53 6.72 16.48 0.44
N ILE A 54 7.90 16.43 -0.16
CA ILE A 54 9.10 17.07 0.35
C ILE A 54 9.53 18.16 -0.63
N TYR A 55 9.65 19.37 -0.12
CA TYR A 55 10.02 20.56 -0.87
C TYR A 55 11.39 21.02 -0.47
N PHE A 56 12.22 21.36 -1.46
CA PHE A 56 13.61 21.78 -1.27
C PHE A 56 13.74 23.30 -1.23
N LYS A 57 14.77 23.78 -0.56
CA LYS A 57 15.20 25.18 -0.67
C LYS A 57 15.67 25.48 -2.08
N LYS A 58 15.52 26.73 -2.50
CA LYS A 58 15.85 27.17 -3.88
C LYS A 58 17.30 26.87 -4.27
N GLU A 59 18.21 26.98 -3.32
CA GLU A 59 19.65 26.81 -3.51
C GLU A 59 20.04 25.37 -3.85
N VAL A 60 19.27 24.40 -3.39
CA VAL A 60 19.60 22.97 -3.49
C VAL A 60 18.70 22.17 -4.43
N ARG A 61 17.55 22.73 -4.84
CA ARG A 61 16.57 21.99 -5.66
C ARG A 61 17.11 21.52 -7.01
N ASN A 62 18.06 22.26 -7.59
CA ASN A 62 18.69 21.92 -8.88
C ASN A 62 20.09 21.31 -8.70
N SER A 63 20.48 20.99 -7.47
CA SER A 63 21.71 20.28 -7.16
C SER A 63 21.53 18.76 -7.17
N GLY A 64 22.56 17.99 -6.88
CA GLY A 64 22.46 16.56 -6.65
C GLY A 64 21.76 16.15 -5.35
N PHE A 65 21.48 17.13 -4.44
CA PHE A 65 20.92 16.84 -3.13
C PHE A 65 19.57 16.11 -3.17
N PRO A 66 18.56 16.47 -4.03
CA PRO A 66 17.30 15.75 -4.10
C PRO A 66 17.49 14.25 -4.39
N TYR A 67 18.43 13.89 -5.26
CA TYR A 67 18.75 12.50 -5.58
C TYR A 67 19.45 11.78 -4.42
N THR A 68 20.36 12.48 -3.74
CA THR A 68 21.01 11.95 -2.53
C THR A 68 19.99 11.72 -1.42
N LEU A 69 19.07 12.67 -1.20
CA LEU A 69 18.01 12.51 -0.21
C LEU A 69 17.08 11.35 -0.57
N LYS A 70 16.73 11.19 -1.85
CA LYS A 70 15.94 10.04 -2.31
C LYS A 70 16.62 8.71 -1.97
N ALA A 71 17.92 8.56 -2.26
CA ALA A 71 18.68 7.36 -1.92
C ALA A 71 18.70 7.10 -0.41
N ASN A 72 18.89 8.15 0.38
CA ASN A 72 18.86 8.05 1.84
C ASN A 72 17.48 7.68 2.38
N MET A 73 16.41 8.23 1.79
CA MET A 73 15.03 7.89 2.15
C MET A 73 14.70 6.43 1.81
N ILE A 74 15.18 5.91 0.68
CA ILE A 74 15.03 4.49 0.32
C ILE A 74 15.68 3.61 1.37
N SER A 75 16.94 3.92 1.75
CA SER A 75 17.62 3.18 2.81
C SER A 75 16.89 3.24 4.15
N LYS A 76 16.36 4.43 4.50
CA LYS A 76 15.59 4.62 5.73
C LYS A 76 14.25 3.88 5.69
N ALA A 77 13.56 3.90 4.56
CA ALA A 77 12.30 3.16 4.37
C ALA A 77 12.48 1.64 4.54
N LEU A 78 13.58 1.10 4.00
CA LEU A 78 13.94 -0.31 4.18
C LEU A 78 14.28 -0.64 5.64
N GLU A 79 14.98 0.26 6.34
CA GLU A 79 15.30 0.12 7.76
C GLU A 79 14.05 0.14 8.65
N LEU A 80 13.09 1.04 8.36
CA LEU A 80 11.87 1.19 9.14
C LEU A 80 11.01 -0.08 9.11
N GLY A 81 10.97 -0.77 7.98
CA GLY A 81 10.14 -1.96 7.82
C GLY A 81 8.64 -1.71 8.07
N GLY A 82 7.90 -2.77 8.35
CA GLY A 82 6.49 -2.72 8.77
C GLY A 82 5.48 -2.38 7.68
N GLY A 83 5.91 -1.81 6.56
CA GLY A 83 5.07 -1.43 5.43
C GLY A 83 5.87 -1.37 4.13
N SER A 84 5.18 -1.06 3.04
CA SER A 84 5.81 -0.77 1.76
C SER A 84 5.89 0.74 1.52
N TRP A 85 6.93 1.15 0.80
CA TRP A 85 7.20 2.53 0.45
C TRP A 85 7.37 2.68 -1.05
N GLY A 86 6.79 3.75 -1.61
CA GLY A 86 7.07 4.24 -2.93
C GLY A 86 7.70 5.63 -2.86
N ILE A 87 8.85 5.85 -3.50
CA ILE A 87 9.58 7.14 -3.50
C ILE A 87 9.83 7.55 -4.94
N TYR A 88 9.32 8.70 -5.35
CA TYR A 88 9.33 9.16 -6.74
C TYR A 88 9.21 10.69 -6.83
N GLY A 89 9.20 11.25 -8.04
CA GLY A 89 8.96 12.66 -8.31
C GLY A 89 10.18 13.43 -8.84
N LEU A 90 11.35 12.77 -8.95
CA LEU A 90 12.51 13.32 -9.66
C LEU A 90 12.51 12.79 -11.10
N GLN A 91 13.45 13.29 -11.93
CA GLN A 91 13.58 12.89 -13.35
C GLN A 91 14.20 11.49 -13.55
N ASP A 92 14.29 10.71 -12.48
CA ASP A 92 14.81 9.35 -12.48
C ASP A 92 13.70 8.31 -12.24
N GLN A 93 14.07 7.03 -12.31
CA GLN A 93 13.14 5.94 -12.02
C GLN A 93 12.67 5.99 -10.56
N GLY A 94 11.36 5.91 -10.35
CA GLY A 94 10.79 5.78 -9.02
C GLY A 94 11.21 4.48 -8.32
N PHE A 95 11.23 4.49 -7.01
CA PHE A 95 11.44 3.31 -6.16
C PHE A 95 10.12 2.82 -5.59
N SER A 96 9.89 1.52 -5.61
CA SER A 96 8.82 0.87 -4.85
C SER A 96 9.31 -0.48 -4.32
N ASN A 97 9.04 -0.77 -3.07
CA ASN A 97 9.20 -2.09 -2.47
C ASN A 97 7.86 -2.78 -2.20
N ASP A 98 6.79 -2.29 -2.80
CA ASP A 98 5.49 -2.95 -2.72
C ASP A 98 5.50 -4.21 -3.59
N VAL A 99 5.49 -5.36 -2.92
CA VAL A 99 5.46 -6.67 -3.58
C VAL A 99 4.18 -6.85 -4.41
N ARG A 100 3.10 -6.14 -4.07
CA ARG A 100 1.83 -6.20 -4.82
C ARG A 100 1.92 -5.51 -6.17
N GLU A 101 2.65 -4.41 -6.28
CA GLU A 101 2.90 -3.76 -7.57
C GLU A 101 3.76 -4.62 -8.50
N SER A 102 4.73 -5.33 -7.95
CA SER A 102 5.60 -6.22 -8.72
C SER A 102 4.95 -7.57 -9.05
N ALA A 103 4.01 -8.04 -8.22
CA ALA A 103 3.26 -9.28 -8.45
C ALA A 103 2.07 -9.12 -9.41
N GLY A 104 1.67 -7.88 -9.71
CA GLY A 104 0.49 -7.56 -10.52
C GLY A 104 0.63 -7.72 -12.03
N SER A 105 1.66 -8.44 -12.52
CA SER A 105 1.95 -8.54 -13.96
C SER A 105 0.91 -9.36 -14.73
N TYR A 106 0.17 -10.25 -14.08
CA TYR A 106 -0.82 -11.10 -14.71
C TYR A 106 -2.16 -11.03 -14.02
N ARG A 107 -3.20 -10.74 -14.79
CA ARG A 107 -4.56 -10.69 -14.33
C ARG A 107 -5.45 -11.60 -15.17
N ILE A 108 -6.16 -12.50 -14.51
CA ILE A 108 -7.19 -13.34 -15.12
C ILE A 108 -8.53 -12.76 -14.73
N ARG A 109 -9.36 -12.41 -15.73
CA ARG A 109 -10.73 -11.97 -15.50
C ARG A 109 -11.67 -13.12 -15.80
N MET A 110 -12.56 -13.40 -14.88
CA MET A 110 -13.63 -14.39 -15.04
C MET A 110 -14.96 -13.66 -15.13
N TYR A 111 -15.84 -14.10 -16.01
CA TYR A 111 -17.16 -13.53 -16.23
C TYR A 111 -18.21 -14.61 -16.10
N GLY A 112 -19.32 -14.32 -15.45
CA GLY A 112 -20.45 -15.22 -15.30
C GLY A 112 -21.61 -14.52 -14.60
N TYR A 113 -22.79 -15.14 -14.64
CA TYR A 113 -24.01 -14.61 -14.03
C TYR A 113 -24.18 -15.03 -12.57
N ASN A 114 -23.51 -16.10 -12.15
CA ASN A 114 -23.58 -16.61 -10.79
C ASN A 114 -22.25 -16.33 -10.07
N TYR A 115 -22.29 -15.46 -9.06
CA TYR A 115 -21.12 -15.07 -8.30
C TYR A 115 -20.51 -16.24 -7.51
N ASP A 116 -21.36 -17.05 -6.87
CA ASP A 116 -20.91 -18.17 -6.02
C ASP A 116 -20.16 -19.22 -6.87
N GLU A 117 -20.72 -19.54 -8.03
CA GLU A 117 -20.09 -20.45 -8.98
C GLU A 117 -18.77 -19.89 -9.53
N LEU A 118 -18.72 -18.59 -9.86
CA LEU A 118 -17.49 -17.91 -10.26
C LEU A 118 -16.42 -17.98 -9.16
N TYR A 119 -16.81 -17.75 -7.92
CA TYR A 119 -15.90 -17.80 -6.79
C TYR A 119 -15.33 -19.20 -6.58
N GLU A 120 -16.16 -20.25 -6.66
CA GLU A 120 -15.69 -21.64 -6.59
C GLU A 120 -14.67 -21.97 -7.69
N TRP A 121 -14.92 -21.53 -8.91
CA TRP A 121 -14.00 -21.73 -10.02
C TRP A 121 -12.71 -20.93 -9.83
N ALA A 122 -12.79 -19.72 -9.27
CA ALA A 122 -11.63 -18.90 -8.96
C ALA A 122 -10.75 -19.58 -7.89
N GLU A 123 -11.34 -20.16 -6.83
CA GLU A 123 -10.61 -20.92 -5.81
C GLU A 123 -9.96 -22.20 -6.38
N LYS A 124 -10.64 -22.93 -7.24
CA LYS A 124 -10.07 -24.10 -7.94
C LYS A 124 -8.89 -23.69 -8.82
N LEU A 125 -9.04 -22.58 -9.55
CA LEU A 125 -7.96 -22.04 -10.40
C LEU A 125 -6.77 -21.58 -9.56
N LYS A 126 -7.01 -20.84 -8.45
CA LYS A 126 -5.99 -20.42 -7.50
C LYS A 126 -5.21 -21.61 -6.96
N ALA A 127 -5.90 -22.65 -6.49
CA ALA A 127 -5.26 -23.86 -5.97
C ALA A 127 -4.34 -24.49 -7.03
N LYS A 128 -4.82 -24.58 -8.29
CA LYS A 128 -4.04 -25.13 -9.40
C LYS A 128 -2.85 -24.24 -9.78
N LEU A 129 -3.00 -22.92 -9.76
CA LEU A 129 -1.92 -21.98 -10.06
C LEU A 129 -0.82 -22.04 -9.00
N LEU A 130 -1.18 -22.16 -7.72
CA LEU A 130 -0.22 -22.24 -6.61
C LEU A 130 0.63 -23.52 -6.61
N THR A 131 0.24 -24.57 -7.36
CA THR A 131 1.11 -25.74 -7.56
C THR A 131 2.30 -25.43 -8.47
N HIS A 132 2.26 -24.33 -9.20
CA HIS A 132 3.32 -23.96 -10.12
C HIS A 132 4.46 -23.24 -9.41
N ARG A 133 5.69 -23.76 -9.51
CA ARG A 133 6.88 -23.27 -8.77
C ARG A 133 7.15 -21.76 -8.91
N ARG A 134 6.73 -21.14 -10.01
CA ARG A 134 6.97 -19.72 -10.28
C ARG A 134 5.87 -18.78 -9.73
N ILE A 135 4.74 -19.34 -9.29
CA ILE A 135 3.64 -18.57 -8.74
C ILE A 135 3.70 -18.67 -7.22
N LYS A 136 3.92 -17.54 -6.57
CA LYS A 136 4.04 -17.46 -5.12
C LYS A 136 2.73 -17.10 -4.44
N GLU A 137 1.92 -16.29 -5.11
CA GLU A 137 0.68 -15.78 -4.55
C GLU A 137 -0.37 -15.59 -5.65
N VAL A 138 -1.61 -15.89 -5.33
CA VAL A 138 -2.78 -15.62 -6.18
C VAL A 138 -3.86 -15.00 -5.30
N LEU A 139 -4.31 -13.80 -5.67
CA LEU A 139 -5.37 -13.07 -4.99
C LEU A 139 -6.66 -13.15 -5.83
N ILE A 140 -7.78 -13.41 -5.17
CA ILE A 140 -9.12 -13.37 -5.77
C ILE A 140 -9.78 -12.09 -5.28
N ASN A 141 -10.08 -11.18 -6.23
CA ASN A 141 -10.76 -9.92 -5.94
C ASN A 141 -11.98 -9.79 -6.84
N SER A 142 -13.13 -9.50 -6.28
CA SER A 142 -14.37 -9.26 -7.04
C SER A 142 -14.33 -7.95 -7.82
N GLU A 143 -13.69 -6.93 -7.25
CA GLU A 143 -13.47 -5.64 -7.89
C GLU A 143 -12.04 -5.19 -7.64
N PHE A 144 -11.27 -5.03 -8.71
CA PHE A 144 -9.98 -4.38 -8.62
C PHE A 144 -10.17 -2.88 -8.80
N SER A 145 -9.92 -2.15 -7.74
CA SER A 145 -9.80 -0.70 -7.78
C SER A 145 -8.53 -0.28 -7.05
N TRP A 146 -7.70 0.55 -7.69
CA TRP A 146 -6.53 1.17 -7.05
C TRP A 146 -6.91 2.02 -5.83
N TRP A 147 -8.18 2.40 -5.72
CA TRP A 147 -8.72 3.33 -4.73
C TRP A 147 -9.60 2.65 -3.68
N LYS A 148 -10.00 1.41 -3.90
CA LYS A 148 -10.81 0.66 -2.93
C LYS A 148 -9.92 -0.12 -1.98
N ASP A 149 -10.07 0.16 -0.70
CA ASP A 149 -9.50 -0.71 0.34
C ASP A 149 -10.27 -2.03 0.37
N ASP A 150 -9.56 -3.15 0.57
CA ASP A 150 -10.19 -4.43 0.82
C ASP A 150 -10.91 -4.33 2.17
N TYR A 151 -12.23 -4.22 2.15
CA TYR A 151 -13.03 -4.24 3.36
C TYR A 151 -13.14 -5.68 3.85
N GLN A 152 -12.81 -5.91 5.10
CA GLN A 152 -13.25 -7.12 5.78
C GLN A 152 -14.69 -6.88 6.23
N GLU A 153 -15.63 -7.52 5.58
CA GLU A 153 -17.03 -7.54 6.02
C GLU A 153 -17.18 -8.63 7.09
N PHE A 154 -17.59 -8.22 8.28
CA PHE A 154 -18.07 -9.16 9.28
C PHE A 154 -19.59 -9.29 9.07
N TYR A 155 -20.03 -10.45 8.64
CA TYR A 155 -21.47 -10.75 8.63
C TYR A 155 -21.77 -11.81 9.67
N PHE A 156 -22.85 -11.57 10.40
CA PHE A 156 -23.36 -12.52 11.36
C PHE A 156 -24.31 -13.47 10.63
N ASN A 157 -23.96 -14.73 10.56
CA ASN A 157 -24.89 -15.75 10.08
C ASN A 157 -25.82 -16.12 11.24
N LEU A 158 -26.98 -15.46 11.30
CA LEU A 158 -27.97 -15.68 12.33
C LEU A 158 -28.69 -16.99 12.07
N ASN A 159 -28.56 -17.96 12.98
CA ASN A 159 -29.34 -19.18 12.93
C ASN A 159 -30.79 -18.89 13.34
N LYS A 160 -31.67 -18.69 12.36
CA LYS A 160 -33.07 -18.31 12.55
C LYS A 160 -33.87 -19.33 13.38
N GLU A 161 -33.54 -20.61 13.27
CA GLU A 161 -34.19 -21.66 14.05
C GLU A 161 -33.85 -21.54 15.53
N ARG A 162 -32.59 -21.26 15.85
CA ARG A 162 -32.16 -21.08 17.23
C ARG A 162 -32.67 -19.76 17.83
N MET A 163 -32.75 -18.69 17.04
CA MET A 163 -33.36 -17.44 17.47
C MET A 163 -34.83 -17.60 17.81
N ALA A 164 -35.60 -18.33 16.98
CA ALA A 164 -37.00 -18.63 17.26
C ALA A 164 -37.19 -19.51 18.51
N GLN A 165 -36.26 -20.41 18.81
CA GLN A 165 -36.30 -21.24 20.03
C GLN A 165 -36.00 -20.44 21.29
N GLU A 166 -35.14 -19.42 21.18
CA GLU A 166 -34.74 -18.54 22.30
C GLU A 166 -35.68 -17.33 22.47
N GLY A 167 -36.67 -17.18 21.59
CA GLY A 167 -37.66 -16.10 21.67
C GLY A 167 -37.14 -14.72 21.24
N ILE A 168 -36.12 -14.70 20.41
CA ILE A 168 -35.51 -13.47 19.85
C ILE A 168 -35.97 -13.24 18.40
#